data_dd4f529138dcf2b171d8575718a118f2
#
_entry.id   dd4f529138dcf2b171d8575718a118f2
#
_cell.length_a   1.000
_cell.length_b   1.000
_cell.length_c   1.000
_cell.angle_alpha   90.00
_cell.angle_beta   90.00
_cell.angle_gamma   90.00
#
_symmetry.space_group_name_H-M   'P 1'
#
loop_
_entity.id
_entity.type
_entity.pdbx_description
1 polymer ?
#
loop_
_entity_poly.entity_id
_entity_poly.type
_entity_poly.pdbx_seq_one_letter_code
_entity_poly.pdbx_strand_id
1 'polypeptide(L)'
;METHDYKKAAWLALALVLLFVAGWEIYWRNQGFALSFNDDESLWAHNRKKIYNTAPGQPVIIGSSRVKFDIDQETWEKETGYKPVQLALVGTSPRPILRDLANDPKFKGTVLVGITEGLFFSADGSFMEDRAAKRLAFYPRWSLSQQVSFQLNHILESNLIFLDEERFSLNSLLKRLPIESRPGVFVFPNFPLQMGYTMANRQEVFSDAFMADTAVQHGVQYVWSYLGMLETKRGFSGDTLSNIISSVKGSVDKIRARGGSVTFLRMPSSDPAWSAEKQTHPRELYWDRLLRETGAPGIHFTDYPELSKYICPDWSHLSPADTKPFTKDLIRIIEEKNRVTLRKTSAIPKIQ
;
A
#
# COMPACT_ATOMS: atom_id res chain seq x y z
N MET A 1 -53.22 -10.79 -20.03
CA MET A 1 -51.76 -10.87 -20.38
C MET A 1 -51.21 -12.15 -19.78
N GLU A 2 -50.82 -13.08 -20.62
CA GLU A 2 -50.47 -14.45 -20.19
C GLU A 2 -49.10 -14.46 -19.52
N THR A 3 -48.93 -15.28 -18.49
CA THR A 3 -47.68 -15.48 -17.71
C THR A 3 -46.49 -15.91 -18.59
N HIS A 4 -46.77 -16.38 -19.84
CA HIS A 4 -45.74 -16.71 -20.84
C HIS A 4 -44.98 -15.51 -21.39
N ASP A 5 -45.61 -14.35 -21.51
CA ASP A 5 -44.98 -13.14 -22.07
C ASP A 5 -44.01 -12.51 -21.09
N TYR A 6 -44.29 -12.58 -19.79
CA TYR A 6 -43.35 -12.08 -18.76
C TYR A 6 -42.08 -12.90 -18.70
N LYS A 7 -42.13 -14.25 -18.91
CA LYS A 7 -40.95 -15.09 -18.96
C LYS A 7 -40.06 -14.75 -20.15
N LYS A 8 -40.63 -14.55 -21.34
CA LYS A 8 -39.88 -14.13 -22.53
C LYS A 8 -39.24 -12.77 -22.34
N ALA A 9 -40.00 -11.79 -21.81
CA ALA A 9 -39.49 -10.46 -21.49
C ALA A 9 -38.35 -10.51 -20.46
N ALA A 10 -38.46 -11.35 -19.44
CA ALA A 10 -37.39 -11.53 -18.41
C ALA A 10 -36.11 -12.12 -19.03
N TRP A 11 -36.25 -13.17 -19.89
CA TRP A 11 -35.08 -13.74 -20.59
C TRP A 11 -34.44 -12.74 -21.55
N LEU A 12 -35.24 -11.94 -22.28
CA LEU A 12 -34.74 -10.91 -23.16
C LEU A 12 -33.99 -9.82 -22.35
N ALA A 13 -34.59 -9.38 -21.25
CA ALA A 13 -33.95 -8.40 -20.36
C ALA A 13 -32.62 -8.92 -19.82
N LEU A 14 -32.59 -10.17 -19.35
CA LEU A 14 -31.36 -10.81 -18.87
C LEU A 14 -30.29 -10.90 -19.98
N ALA A 15 -30.69 -11.31 -21.19
CA ALA A 15 -29.76 -11.37 -22.33
C ALA A 15 -29.19 -9.99 -22.69
N LEU A 16 -30.01 -8.94 -22.68
CA LEU A 16 -29.57 -7.57 -22.93
C LEU A 16 -28.59 -7.07 -21.84
N VAL A 17 -28.87 -7.36 -20.58
CA VAL A 17 -27.95 -7.03 -19.46
C VAL A 17 -26.63 -7.75 -19.64
N LEU A 18 -26.63 -9.04 -19.94
CA LEU A 18 -25.40 -9.82 -20.15
C LEU A 18 -24.59 -9.30 -21.35
N LEU A 19 -25.26 -8.97 -22.45
CA LEU A 19 -24.61 -8.38 -23.62
C LEU A 19 -24.00 -7.01 -23.31
N PHE A 20 -24.72 -6.16 -22.55
CA PHE A 20 -24.21 -4.88 -22.12
C PHE A 20 -22.99 -5.03 -21.23
N VAL A 21 -23.06 -5.88 -20.21
CA VAL A 21 -21.95 -6.16 -19.29
C VAL A 21 -20.73 -6.70 -20.05
N ALA A 22 -20.93 -7.67 -20.94
CA ALA A 22 -19.86 -8.22 -21.76
C ALA A 22 -19.22 -7.14 -22.66
N GLY A 23 -20.05 -6.33 -23.35
CA GLY A 23 -19.56 -5.25 -24.20
C GLY A 23 -18.79 -4.19 -23.41
N TRP A 24 -19.27 -3.83 -22.21
CA TRP A 24 -18.61 -2.88 -21.31
C TRP A 24 -17.26 -3.40 -20.82
N GLU A 25 -17.19 -4.66 -20.40
CA GLU A 25 -15.96 -5.33 -19.99
C GLU A 25 -14.94 -5.41 -21.12
N ILE A 26 -15.37 -5.83 -22.33
CA ILE A 26 -14.51 -5.90 -23.51
C ILE A 26 -14.00 -4.51 -23.89
N TYR A 27 -14.84 -3.47 -23.80
CA TYR A 27 -14.42 -2.10 -24.07
C TYR A 27 -13.26 -1.69 -23.17
N TRP A 28 -13.36 -1.89 -21.84
CA TRP A 28 -12.30 -1.47 -20.92
C TRP A 28 -11.04 -2.32 -21.05
N ARG A 29 -11.15 -3.62 -21.34
CA ARG A 29 -10.00 -4.46 -21.68
C ARG A 29 -9.24 -3.94 -22.90
N ASN A 30 -9.96 -3.54 -23.93
CA ASN A 30 -9.36 -2.98 -25.14
C ASN A 30 -8.73 -1.60 -24.93
N GLN A 31 -9.12 -0.88 -23.86
CA GLN A 31 -8.46 0.35 -23.43
C GLN A 31 -7.16 0.09 -22.61
N GLY A 32 -6.76 -1.16 -22.47
CA GLY A 32 -5.53 -1.53 -21.75
C GLY A 32 -5.62 -1.55 -20.22
N PHE A 33 -6.84 -1.49 -19.65
CA PHE A 33 -6.99 -1.62 -18.21
C PHE A 33 -6.81 -3.05 -17.74
N ALA A 34 -6.04 -3.23 -16.66
CA ALA A 34 -5.87 -4.50 -15.97
C ALA A 34 -6.94 -4.69 -14.88
N LEU A 35 -7.15 -5.95 -14.49
CA LEU A 35 -7.94 -6.27 -13.29
C LEU A 35 -7.34 -5.58 -12.07
N SER A 36 -8.21 -4.99 -11.27
CA SER A 36 -7.83 -4.28 -10.04
C SER A 36 -8.83 -4.62 -8.94
N PHE A 37 -8.34 -4.67 -7.71
CA PHE A 37 -9.15 -4.93 -6.53
C PHE A 37 -9.36 -3.64 -5.75
N ASN A 38 -10.57 -3.44 -5.25
CA ASN A 38 -10.85 -2.31 -4.37
C ASN A 38 -10.11 -2.47 -3.04
N ASP A 39 -9.13 -1.59 -2.77
CA ASP A 39 -8.40 -1.60 -1.49
C ASP A 39 -9.25 -0.95 -0.38
N ASP A 40 -10.42 -1.54 -0.15
CA ASP A 40 -11.42 -1.13 0.82
C ASP A 40 -11.14 -1.66 2.24
N GLU A 41 -12.07 -1.40 3.16
CA GLU A 41 -12.01 -1.88 4.54
C GLU A 41 -12.03 -3.40 4.63
N SER A 42 -12.75 -4.09 3.73
CA SER A 42 -12.93 -5.54 3.75
C SER A 42 -11.68 -6.27 3.26
N LEU A 43 -11.05 -5.80 2.18
CA LEU A 43 -9.79 -6.35 1.69
C LEU A 43 -8.66 -6.14 2.72
N TRP A 44 -8.62 -4.97 3.36
CA TRP A 44 -7.67 -4.70 4.44
C TRP A 44 -7.93 -5.62 5.64
N ALA A 45 -9.18 -5.75 6.11
CA ALA A 45 -9.57 -6.59 7.24
C ALA A 45 -9.26 -8.07 6.97
N HIS A 46 -9.49 -8.54 5.74
CA HIS A 46 -9.12 -9.89 5.30
C HIS A 46 -7.61 -10.14 5.48
N ASN A 47 -6.78 -9.18 5.07
CA ASN A 47 -5.33 -9.29 5.26
C ASN A 47 -4.93 -9.14 6.73
N ARG A 48 -5.56 -8.22 7.50
CA ARG A 48 -5.31 -8.06 8.94
C ARG A 48 -5.55 -9.36 9.72
N LYS A 49 -6.57 -10.14 9.34
CA LYS A 49 -6.86 -11.43 9.96
C LYS A 49 -5.73 -12.45 9.78
N LYS A 50 -4.98 -12.37 8.68
CA LYS A 50 -3.89 -13.32 8.36
C LYS A 50 -2.71 -13.24 9.33
N ILE A 51 -2.51 -12.10 10.03
CA ILE A 51 -1.33 -11.92 10.90
C ILE A 51 -1.25 -12.91 12.07
N TYR A 52 -2.38 -13.51 12.45
CA TYR A 52 -2.42 -14.50 13.53
C TYR A 52 -1.92 -15.88 13.10
N ASN A 53 -1.80 -16.10 11.80
CA ASN A 53 -1.36 -17.37 11.20
C ASN A 53 -0.03 -17.22 10.46
N THR A 54 0.72 -16.14 10.72
CA THR A 54 2.04 -15.95 10.10
C THR A 54 3.03 -16.98 10.63
N ALA A 55 3.81 -17.56 9.72
CA ALA A 55 4.92 -18.41 10.06
C ALA A 55 6.11 -17.60 10.64
N PRO A 56 7.01 -18.21 11.41
CA PRO A 56 8.27 -17.57 11.77
C PRO A 56 9.01 -17.10 10.51
N GLY A 57 9.44 -15.84 10.49
CA GLY A 57 10.08 -15.23 9.32
C GLY A 57 9.13 -14.61 8.29
N GLN A 58 7.84 -14.89 8.33
CA GLN A 58 6.84 -14.24 7.47
C GLN A 58 6.51 -12.84 8.00
N PRO A 59 6.85 -11.75 7.29
CA PRO A 59 6.66 -10.41 7.82
C PRO A 59 5.25 -9.87 7.58
N VAL A 60 4.84 -8.97 8.45
CA VAL A 60 3.73 -8.03 8.24
C VAL A 60 4.34 -6.71 7.78
N ILE A 61 3.92 -6.22 6.62
CA ILE A 61 4.38 -4.96 6.04
C ILE A 61 3.35 -3.87 6.35
N ILE A 62 3.79 -2.81 6.99
CA ILE A 62 3.02 -1.57 7.19
C ILE A 62 3.80 -0.40 6.61
N GLY A 63 3.11 0.65 6.22
CA GLY A 63 3.74 1.81 5.58
C GLY A 63 2.76 2.59 4.74
N SER A 64 3.28 3.35 3.81
CA SER A 64 2.49 4.07 2.80
C SER A 64 2.57 3.37 1.43
N SER A 65 2.32 4.13 0.36
CA SER A 65 2.36 3.62 -1.02
C SER A 65 3.72 3.00 -1.41
N ARG A 66 4.84 3.54 -0.95
CA ARG A 66 6.18 3.04 -1.33
C ARG A 66 6.34 1.55 -1.07
N VAL A 67 6.06 1.07 0.12
CA VAL A 67 6.18 -0.37 0.42
C VAL A 67 5.09 -1.20 -0.26
N LYS A 68 3.98 -0.60 -0.70
CA LYS A 68 2.96 -1.29 -1.50
C LYS A 68 3.41 -1.48 -2.95
N PHE A 69 4.09 -0.50 -3.53
CA PHE A 69 4.61 -0.55 -4.90
C PHE A 69 5.95 -1.30 -4.96
N ASP A 70 6.89 -0.95 -4.08
CA ASP A 70 8.30 -1.30 -4.26
C ASP A 70 8.65 -2.71 -3.81
N ILE A 71 7.82 -3.35 -2.96
CA ILE A 71 8.05 -4.73 -2.52
C ILE A 71 7.21 -5.68 -3.38
N ASP A 72 7.86 -6.41 -4.30
CA ASP A 72 7.22 -7.43 -5.11
C ASP A 72 6.94 -8.69 -4.28
N GLN A 73 5.66 -8.91 -3.94
CA GLN A 73 5.27 -9.98 -3.04
C GLN A 73 5.44 -11.38 -3.65
N GLU A 74 5.39 -11.51 -4.98
CA GLU A 74 5.64 -12.78 -5.66
C GLU A 74 7.12 -13.14 -5.60
N THR A 75 8.00 -12.17 -5.84
CA THR A 75 9.44 -12.34 -5.65
C THR A 75 9.76 -12.65 -4.20
N TRP A 76 9.13 -11.95 -3.25
CA TRP A 76 9.30 -12.25 -1.84
C TRP A 76 8.94 -13.70 -1.50
N GLU A 77 7.78 -14.17 -1.95
CA GLU A 77 7.34 -15.55 -1.74
C GLU A 77 8.30 -16.57 -2.38
N LYS A 78 8.80 -16.27 -3.58
CA LYS A 78 9.75 -17.10 -4.32
C LYS A 78 11.10 -17.26 -3.59
N GLU A 79 11.60 -16.17 -3.02
CA GLU A 79 12.89 -16.14 -2.33
C GLU A 79 12.81 -16.74 -0.91
N THR A 80 11.67 -16.54 -0.22
CA THR A 80 11.55 -16.90 1.20
C THR A 80 10.64 -18.10 1.46
N GLY A 81 9.77 -18.46 0.53
CA GLY A 81 8.73 -19.47 0.70
C GLY A 81 7.48 -18.97 1.45
N TYR A 82 7.42 -17.68 1.77
CA TYR A 82 6.27 -17.06 2.45
C TYR A 82 5.85 -15.77 1.75
N LYS A 83 4.56 -15.60 1.53
CA LYS A 83 4.00 -14.32 1.07
C LYS A 83 3.87 -13.37 2.26
N PRO A 84 4.40 -12.13 2.22
CA PRO A 84 4.23 -11.18 3.30
C PRO A 84 2.76 -10.77 3.47
N VAL A 85 2.38 -10.34 4.67
CA VAL A 85 1.04 -9.77 4.91
C VAL A 85 1.10 -8.27 4.70
N GLN A 86 0.44 -7.77 3.66
CA GLN A 86 0.44 -6.34 3.31
C GLN A 86 -0.68 -5.58 4.03
N LEU A 87 -0.31 -4.69 4.95
CA LEU A 87 -1.24 -3.81 5.67
C LEU A 87 -0.99 -2.32 5.42
N ALA A 88 -0.01 -1.96 4.60
CA ALA A 88 0.27 -0.57 4.26
C ALA A 88 -0.94 0.11 3.57
N LEU A 89 -1.06 1.41 3.73
CA LEU A 89 -2.14 2.23 3.19
C LEU A 89 -1.57 3.44 2.43
N VAL A 90 -1.99 3.63 1.20
CA VAL A 90 -1.55 4.74 0.35
C VAL A 90 -1.82 6.10 1.04
N GLY A 91 -0.85 7.01 1.00
CA GLY A 91 -0.99 8.37 1.53
C GLY A 91 -1.26 8.43 3.04
N THR A 92 -0.84 7.42 3.80
CA THR A 92 -1.26 7.27 5.21
C THR A 92 -0.05 7.02 6.11
N SER A 93 -0.08 7.57 7.30
CA SER A 93 0.88 7.26 8.36
C SER A 93 0.71 5.82 8.85
N PRO A 94 1.77 5.01 8.94
CA PRO A 94 1.67 3.65 9.47
C PRO A 94 1.58 3.58 11.00
N ARG A 95 1.77 4.69 11.72
CA ARG A 95 1.84 4.71 13.19
C ARG A 95 0.58 4.18 13.87
N PRO A 96 -0.66 4.49 13.42
CA PRO A 96 -1.85 3.89 14.03
C PRO A 96 -1.88 2.37 13.90
N ILE A 97 -1.45 1.81 12.75
CA ILE A 97 -1.39 0.35 12.55
C ILE A 97 -0.28 -0.26 13.40
N LEU A 98 0.89 0.39 13.50
CA LEU A 98 1.96 -0.06 14.39
C LEU A 98 1.50 -0.11 15.85
N ARG A 99 0.76 0.91 16.29
CA ARG A 99 0.17 1.00 17.64
C ARG A 99 -0.88 -0.10 17.87
N ASP A 100 -1.71 -0.41 16.88
CA ASP A 100 -2.68 -1.51 16.92
C ASP A 100 -1.96 -2.86 17.10
N LEU A 101 -0.98 -3.15 16.27
CA LEU A 101 -0.17 -4.37 16.37
C LEU A 101 0.56 -4.45 17.73
N ALA A 102 1.07 -3.33 18.23
CA ALA A 102 1.74 -3.24 19.51
C ALA A 102 0.79 -3.48 20.71
N ASN A 103 -0.47 -3.12 20.58
CA ASN A 103 -1.48 -3.33 21.64
C ASN A 103 -2.21 -4.67 21.50
N ASP A 104 -2.04 -5.38 20.40
CA ASP A 104 -2.63 -6.71 20.20
C ASP A 104 -1.79 -7.79 20.91
N PRO A 105 -2.26 -8.37 22.04
CA PRO A 105 -1.47 -9.33 22.83
C PRO A 105 -1.20 -10.64 22.08
N LYS A 106 -1.97 -10.95 21.04
CA LYS A 106 -1.81 -12.15 20.23
C LYS A 106 -0.74 -12.00 19.15
N PHE A 107 -0.39 -10.75 18.80
CA PHE A 107 0.61 -10.51 17.76
C PHE A 107 2.04 -10.67 18.29
N LYS A 108 2.81 -11.56 17.68
CA LYS A 108 4.22 -11.88 18.02
C LYS A 108 5.11 -11.92 16.76
N GLY A 109 4.63 -11.36 15.66
CA GLY A 109 5.30 -11.47 14.36
C GLY A 109 6.41 -10.45 14.12
N THR A 110 6.99 -10.54 12.95
CA THR A 110 7.94 -9.56 12.39
C THR A 110 7.19 -8.46 11.68
N VAL A 111 7.51 -7.20 11.97
CA VAL A 111 6.92 -6.03 11.29
C VAL A 111 8.00 -5.31 10.50
N LEU A 112 7.73 -5.08 9.21
CA LEU A 112 8.48 -4.18 8.36
C LEU A 112 7.71 -2.87 8.23
N VAL A 113 8.32 -1.78 8.66
CA VAL A 113 7.68 -0.46 8.73
C VAL A 113 8.26 0.45 7.67
N GLY A 114 7.54 0.68 6.58
CA GLY A 114 7.93 1.65 5.57
C GLY A 114 7.81 3.09 6.06
N ILE A 115 8.91 3.82 5.98
CA ILE A 115 8.99 5.23 6.34
C ILE A 115 8.88 6.08 5.07
N THR A 116 7.89 6.96 5.04
CA THR A 116 7.81 8.13 4.17
C THR A 116 7.70 9.30 5.13
N GLU A 117 8.74 10.12 5.20
CA GLU A 117 8.97 11.03 6.33
C GLU A 117 7.78 11.96 6.60
N GLY A 118 7.25 12.64 5.58
CA GLY A 118 6.12 13.55 5.72
C GLY A 118 4.84 12.88 6.27
N LEU A 119 4.63 11.61 5.93
CA LEU A 119 3.52 10.82 6.45
C LEU A 119 3.82 10.23 7.83
N PHE A 120 5.03 9.68 8.01
CA PHE A 120 5.41 9.02 9.26
C PHE A 120 5.52 10.00 10.42
N PHE A 121 6.13 11.16 10.20
CA PHE A 121 6.32 12.18 11.23
C PHE A 121 5.22 13.26 11.22
N SER A 122 4.04 12.97 10.65
CA SER A 122 2.87 13.84 10.72
C SER A 122 2.34 13.97 12.16
N ALA A 123 1.55 15.02 12.43
CA ALA A 123 0.91 15.16 13.74
C ALA A 123 -0.07 14.00 14.02
N ASP A 124 -0.19 13.59 15.28
CA ASP A 124 -1.20 12.63 15.72
C ASP A 124 -2.60 13.20 15.47
N GLY A 125 -3.51 12.36 14.98
CA GLY A 125 -4.88 12.75 14.63
C GLY A 125 -4.99 13.63 13.39
N SER A 126 -3.92 13.79 12.62
CA SER A 126 -3.98 14.47 11.32
C SER A 126 -4.73 13.62 10.28
N PHE A 127 -5.17 14.28 9.20
CA PHE A 127 -5.83 13.56 8.08
C PHE A 127 -4.96 12.46 7.47
N MET A 128 -3.64 12.50 7.71
CA MET A 128 -2.71 11.43 7.32
C MET A 128 -2.95 10.12 8.09
N GLU A 129 -3.71 10.13 9.18
CA GLU A 129 -4.07 8.94 9.96
C GLU A 129 -5.50 8.45 9.70
N ASP A 130 -6.36 9.26 9.05
CA ASP A 130 -7.80 8.99 8.90
C ASP A 130 -8.09 7.64 8.23
N ARG A 131 -7.38 7.30 7.17
CA ARG A 131 -7.58 6.03 6.46
C ARG A 131 -7.24 4.84 7.36
N ALA A 132 -6.15 4.92 8.12
CA ALA A 132 -5.79 3.89 9.08
C ALA A 132 -6.82 3.79 10.22
N ALA A 133 -7.28 4.92 10.74
CA ALA A 133 -8.30 4.95 11.77
C ALA A 133 -9.61 4.30 11.31
N LYS A 134 -10.06 4.56 10.08
CA LYS A 134 -11.23 3.91 9.48
C LYS A 134 -11.07 2.39 9.37
N ARG A 135 -9.91 1.90 8.88
CA ARG A 135 -9.63 0.46 8.79
C ARG A 135 -9.63 -0.22 10.17
N LEU A 136 -8.98 0.40 11.14
CA LEU A 136 -8.91 -0.10 12.51
C LEU A 136 -10.28 -0.10 13.20
N ALA A 137 -11.11 0.91 12.97
CA ALA A 137 -12.47 0.97 13.51
C ALA A 137 -13.41 -0.04 12.84
N PHE A 138 -13.19 -0.39 11.56
CA PHE A 138 -13.98 -1.35 10.83
C PHE A 138 -13.68 -2.79 11.25
N TYR A 139 -12.41 -3.15 11.40
CA TYR A 139 -11.95 -4.52 11.60
C TYR A 139 -12.68 -5.30 12.72
N PRO A 140 -12.83 -4.77 13.95
CA PRO A 140 -13.52 -5.48 15.03
C PRO A 140 -15.04 -5.60 14.81
N ARG A 141 -15.61 -4.83 13.89
CA ARG A 141 -17.04 -4.83 13.56
C ARG A 141 -17.36 -5.56 12.25
N TRP A 142 -16.35 -6.16 11.61
CA TRP A 142 -16.50 -6.85 10.35
C TRP A 142 -17.34 -8.11 10.51
N SER A 143 -18.64 -8.01 10.21
CA SER A 143 -19.65 -9.04 10.43
C SER A 143 -19.52 -10.21 9.48
N LEU A 144 -20.14 -11.36 9.81
CA LEU A 144 -20.18 -12.53 8.95
C LEU A 144 -20.81 -12.23 7.59
N SER A 145 -21.89 -11.44 7.55
CA SER A 145 -22.53 -11.06 6.28
C SER A 145 -21.58 -10.24 5.40
N GLN A 146 -20.82 -9.30 5.97
CA GLN A 146 -19.81 -8.55 5.25
C GLN A 146 -18.66 -9.45 4.76
N GLN A 147 -18.26 -10.46 5.54
CA GLN A 147 -17.24 -11.43 5.11
C GLN A 147 -17.71 -12.26 3.93
N VAL A 148 -18.96 -12.73 3.92
CA VAL A 148 -19.54 -13.46 2.79
C VAL A 148 -19.66 -12.54 1.57
N SER A 149 -20.15 -11.31 1.74
CA SER A 149 -20.23 -10.31 0.66
C SER A 149 -18.84 -10.06 0.05
N PHE A 150 -17.83 -9.88 0.90
CA PHE A 150 -16.44 -9.74 0.44
C PHE A 150 -15.97 -10.93 -0.41
N GLN A 151 -16.25 -12.17 -0.02
CA GLN A 151 -15.85 -13.34 -0.81
C GLN A 151 -16.52 -13.36 -2.18
N LEU A 152 -17.81 -13.02 -2.26
CA LEU A 152 -18.54 -12.92 -3.53
C LEU A 152 -17.97 -11.78 -4.41
N ASN A 153 -17.76 -10.61 -3.84
CA ASN A 153 -17.16 -9.49 -4.56
C ASN A 153 -15.76 -9.80 -5.06
N HIS A 154 -14.95 -10.48 -4.24
CA HIS A 154 -13.60 -10.87 -4.63
C HIS A 154 -13.56 -11.78 -5.85
N ILE A 155 -14.53 -12.70 -5.98
CA ILE A 155 -14.69 -13.53 -7.18
C ILE A 155 -15.07 -12.66 -8.39
N LEU A 156 -15.97 -11.70 -8.22
CA LEU A 156 -16.39 -10.81 -9.30
C LEU A 156 -15.24 -9.88 -9.74
N GLU A 157 -14.54 -9.25 -8.80
CA GLU A 157 -13.39 -8.38 -9.07
C GLU A 157 -12.24 -9.14 -9.74
N SER A 158 -12.07 -10.44 -9.46
CA SER A 158 -11.08 -11.29 -10.13
C SER A 158 -11.38 -11.52 -11.62
N ASN A 159 -12.56 -11.15 -12.09
CA ASN A 159 -13.02 -11.45 -13.46
C ASN A 159 -13.47 -10.21 -14.23
N LEU A 160 -13.83 -9.12 -13.56
CA LEU A 160 -14.46 -7.96 -14.16
C LEU A 160 -13.70 -6.67 -13.82
N ILE A 161 -13.12 -6.04 -14.84
CA ILE A 161 -12.33 -4.82 -14.71
C ILE A 161 -13.18 -3.63 -14.23
N PHE A 162 -14.40 -3.51 -14.75
CA PHE A 162 -15.26 -2.36 -14.47
C PHE A 162 -15.80 -2.28 -13.04
N LEU A 163 -15.49 -3.28 -12.20
CA LEU A 163 -15.84 -3.26 -10.77
C LEU A 163 -14.85 -2.47 -9.90
N ASP A 164 -13.76 -2.00 -10.46
CA ASP A 164 -12.85 -1.08 -9.78
C ASP A 164 -13.55 0.26 -9.51
N GLU A 165 -13.92 0.48 -8.25
CA GLU A 165 -14.68 1.66 -7.82
C GLU A 165 -13.88 2.96 -7.94
N GLU A 166 -12.56 2.90 -7.76
CA GLU A 166 -11.69 4.07 -7.87
C GLU A 166 -11.60 4.57 -9.31
N ARG A 167 -11.84 3.70 -10.30
CA ARG A 167 -11.78 4.04 -11.72
C ARG A 167 -13.15 4.24 -12.33
N PHE A 168 -14.08 3.32 -12.10
CA PHE A 168 -15.30 3.20 -12.90
C PHE A 168 -16.59 3.46 -12.13
N SER A 169 -16.54 3.74 -10.81
CA SER A 169 -17.74 4.18 -10.10
C SER A 169 -18.24 5.53 -10.65
N LEU A 170 -19.55 5.74 -10.60
CA LEU A 170 -20.16 7.01 -11.03
C LEU A 170 -19.50 8.21 -10.32
N ASN A 171 -19.20 8.09 -9.02
CA ASN A 171 -18.52 9.14 -8.28
C ASN A 171 -17.11 9.43 -8.81
N SER A 172 -16.35 8.41 -9.18
CA SER A 172 -15.02 8.57 -9.78
C SER A 172 -15.08 9.23 -11.14
N LEU A 173 -16.04 8.81 -11.98
CA LEU A 173 -16.26 9.39 -13.30
C LEU A 173 -16.72 10.85 -13.21
N LEU A 174 -17.64 11.16 -12.30
CA LEU A 174 -18.11 12.54 -12.09
C LEU A 174 -17.01 13.48 -11.59
N LYS A 175 -16.14 13.02 -10.70
CA LYS A 175 -14.99 13.81 -10.20
C LYS A 175 -13.98 14.16 -11.30
N ARG A 176 -13.97 13.42 -12.40
CA ARG A 176 -13.06 13.61 -13.54
C ARG A 176 -13.63 14.45 -14.66
N LEU A 177 -14.91 14.85 -14.57
CA LEU A 177 -15.46 15.78 -15.53
C LEU A 177 -14.71 17.10 -15.44
N PRO A 178 -14.31 17.68 -16.61
CA PRO A 178 -13.67 18.99 -16.63
C PRO A 178 -14.70 20.05 -16.24
N ILE A 179 -14.81 20.33 -14.97
CA ILE A 179 -15.65 21.42 -14.46
C ILE A 179 -14.73 22.63 -14.36
N GLU A 180 -15.11 23.74 -15.03
CA GLU A 180 -14.38 24.97 -14.91
C GLU A 180 -14.25 25.38 -13.44
N SER A 181 -13.02 25.72 -13.03
CA SER A 181 -12.76 26.16 -11.66
C SER A 181 -13.55 27.43 -11.36
N ARG A 182 -14.42 27.36 -10.35
CA ARG A 182 -15.12 28.54 -9.86
C ARG A 182 -14.20 29.32 -8.92
N PRO A 183 -14.21 30.66 -8.91
CA PRO A 183 -13.46 31.43 -7.95
C PRO A 183 -13.78 30.95 -6.51
N GLY A 184 -12.73 30.65 -5.72
CA GLY A 184 -12.86 30.17 -4.36
C GLY A 184 -13.16 28.68 -4.19
N VAL A 185 -13.31 27.91 -5.27
CA VAL A 185 -13.41 26.45 -5.21
C VAL A 185 -12.05 25.82 -5.48
N PHE A 186 -11.56 25.12 -4.49
CA PHE A 186 -10.33 24.36 -4.60
C PHE A 186 -10.61 22.98 -5.19
N VAL A 187 -9.98 22.66 -6.31
CA VAL A 187 -10.04 21.34 -6.93
C VAL A 187 -8.66 20.68 -6.81
N PHE A 188 -8.61 19.59 -6.07
CA PHE A 188 -7.39 18.80 -5.96
C PHE A 188 -7.15 18.05 -7.30
N PRO A 189 -5.92 18.05 -7.85
CA PRO A 189 -5.63 17.32 -9.07
C PRO A 189 -5.75 15.81 -8.83
N ASN A 190 -6.46 15.13 -9.73
CA ASN A 190 -6.60 13.67 -9.66
C ASN A 190 -5.40 12.97 -10.29
N PHE A 191 -5.00 11.83 -9.73
CA PHE A 191 -4.08 10.93 -10.41
C PHE A 191 -4.70 10.41 -11.72
N PRO A 192 -3.90 10.24 -12.79
CA PRO A 192 -4.35 9.59 -14.01
C PRO A 192 -4.94 8.19 -13.73
N LEU A 193 -6.03 7.83 -14.41
CA LEU A 193 -6.65 6.50 -14.30
C LEU A 193 -5.68 5.37 -14.64
N GLN A 194 -4.77 5.67 -15.56
CA GLN A 194 -3.78 4.73 -16.07
C GLN A 194 -2.56 4.57 -15.17
N MET A 195 -2.50 5.24 -14.01
CA MET A 195 -1.31 5.17 -13.14
C MET A 195 -0.96 3.74 -12.75
N GLY A 196 -1.91 2.99 -12.24
CA GLY A 196 -1.62 1.67 -11.72
C GLY A 196 -2.89 0.90 -11.33
N TYR A 197 -2.73 -0.23 -10.70
CA TYR A 197 -3.81 -1.09 -10.20
C TYR A 197 -3.40 -1.82 -8.92
N THR A 198 -4.38 -2.22 -8.14
CA THR A 198 -4.19 -2.99 -6.90
C THR A 198 -4.38 -4.48 -7.18
N MET A 199 -3.44 -5.31 -6.76
CA MET A 199 -3.56 -6.77 -6.80
C MET A 199 -4.36 -7.31 -5.60
N ALA A 200 -4.87 -8.54 -5.70
CA ALA A 200 -5.61 -9.22 -4.62
C ALA A 200 -4.83 -9.31 -3.29
N ASN A 201 -3.50 -9.34 -3.35
CA ASN A 201 -2.61 -9.33 -2.19
C ASN A 201 -2.33 -7.92 -1.65
N ARG A 202 -3.02 -6.90 -2.18
CA ARG A 202 -2.88 -5.48 -1.87
C ARG A 202 -1.54 -4.87 -2.30
N GLN A 203 -0.79 -5.50 -3.21
CA GLN A 203 0.32 -4.84 -3.90
C GLN A 203 -0.23 -3.86 -4.92
N GLU A 204 0.37 -2.67 -5.00
CA GLU A 204 0.15 -1.71 -6.07
C GLU A 204 1.17 -1.94 -7.18
N VAL A 205 0.73 -1.81 -8.42
CA VAL A 205 1.59 -1.99 -9.60
C VAL A 205 1.30 -0.89 -10.60
N PHE A 206 2.34 -0.28 -11.17
CA PHE A 206 2.15 0.61 -12.29
C PHE A 206 1.62 -0.14 -13.50
N SER A 207 0.69 0.48 -14.23
CA SER A 207 0.16 -0.08 -15.47
C SER A 207 1.18 0.00 -16.62
N ASP A 208 0.98 -0.84 -17.63
CA ASP A 208 1.77 -0.76 -18.87
C ASP A 208 1.60 0.61 -19.55
N ALA A 209 0.40 1.20 -19.48
CA ALA A 209 0.13 2.53 -20.01
C ALA A 209 0.96 3.61 -19.30
N PHE A 210 1.06 3.57 -17.96
CA PHE A 210 1.94 4.48 -17.22
C PHE A 210 3.40 4.31 -17.60
N MET A 211 3.86 3.07 -17.79
CA MET A 211 5.25 2.80 -18.15
C MET A 211 5.58 3.21 -19.59
N ALA A 212 4.63 3.14 -20.51
CA ALA A 212 4.81 3.44 -21.92
C ALA A 212 4.60 4.92 -22.27
N ASP A 213 3.80 5.66 -21.51
CA ASP A 213 3.39 7.03 -21.84
C ASP A 213 3.92 8.06 -20.84
N THR A 214 4.89 8.85 -21.30
CA THR A 214 5.47 9.95 -20.51
C THR A 214 4.45 11.03 -20.13
N ALA A 215 3.38 11.22 -20.90
CA ALA A 215 2.33 12.17 -20.53
C ALA A 215 1.56 11.71 -19.29
N VAL A 216 1.31 10.41 -19.15
CA VAL A 216 0.72 9.82 -17.94
C VAL A 216 1.66 9.99 -16.76
N GLN A 217 2.97 9.73 -16.94
CA GLN A 217 4.00 9.94 -15.90
C GLN A 217 4.05 11.40 -15.45
N HIS A 218 4.07 12.35 -16.38
CA HIS A 218 4.05 13.77 -16.07
C HIS A 218 2.76 14.19 -15.34
N GLY A 219 1.63 13.57 -15.66
CA GLY A 219 0.38 13.78 -14.93
C GLY A 219 0.48 13.37 -13.45
N VAL A 220 1.12 12.23 -13.17
CA VAL A 220 1.38 11.77 -11.80
C VAL A 220 2.38 12.69 -11.09
N GLN A 221 3.47 13.05 -11.76
CA GLN A 221 4.49 13.98 -11.24
C GLN A 221 3.91 15.36 -10.92
N TYR A 222 2.96 15.83 -11.74
CA TYR A 222 2.23 17.06 -11.46
C TYR A 222 1.44 16.99 -10.15
N VAL A 223 0.75 15.87 -9.88
CA VAL A 223 0.02 15.67 -8.62
C VAL A 223 0.99 15.65 -7.45
N TRP A 224 2.15 15.00 -7.58
CA TRP A 224 3.19 15.00 -6.53
C TRP A 224 3.75 16.40 -6.28
N SER A 225 4.02 17.17 -7.34
CA SER A 225 4.46 18.57 -7.21
C SER A 225 3.46 19.42 -6.46
N TYR A 226 2.17 19.21 -6.74
CA TYR A 226 1.08 19.91 -6.08
C TYR A 226 0.98 19.53 -4.59
N LEU A 227 1.07 18.25 -4.26
CA LEU A 227 1.13 17.77 -2.88
C LEU A 227 2.35 18.33 -2.15
N GLY A 228 3.51 18.33 -2.77
CA GLY A 228 4.73 18.92 -2.22
C GLY A 228 4.59 20.43 -1.91
N MET A 229 3.87 21.18 -2.74
CA MET A 229 3.57 22.59 -2.44
C MET A 229 2.67 22.76 -1.21
N LEU A 230 1.75 21.84 -0.97
CA LEU A 230 0.88 21.86 0.22
C LEU A 230 1.62 21.43 1.48
N GLU A 231 2.58 20.51 1.34
CA GLU A 231 3.39 19.96 2.43
C GLU A 231 4.52 20.95 2.85
N THR A 232 4.74 21.97 2.05
CA THR A 232 5.84 22.92 2.27
C THR A 232 5.80 23.55 3.66
N LYS A 233 6.83 23.27 4.45
CA LYS A 233 7.35 24.00 5.62
C LYS A 233 7.19 23.37 7.00
N ARG A 234 6.75 22.14 7.18
CA ARG A 234 6.50 21.67 8.55
C ARG A 234 7.02 20.24 8.83
N GLY A 235 8.33 20.08 8.74
CA GLY A 235 8.95 19.08 9.58
C GLY A 235 8.75 19.48 11.04
N PHE A 236 8.15 18.62 11.86
CA PHE A 236 8.03 18.89 13.29
C PHE A 236 9.40 18.83 13.96
N SER A 237 9.65 19.75 14.88
CA SER A 237 10.86 19.80 15.70
C SER A 237 10.49 19.85 17.18
N GLY A 238 11.49 19.77 18.05
CA GLY A 238 11.29 19.89 19.49
C GLY A 238 10.38 18.80 20.07
N ASP A 239 9.45 19.20 20.94
CA ASP A 239 8.63 18.27 21.72
C ASP A 239 7.69 17.41 20.87
N THR A 240 7.16 17.95 19.78
CA THR A 240 6.26 17.19 18.90
C THR A 240 6.98 16.00 18.27
N LEU A 241 8.18 16.19 17.72
CA LEU A 241 8.97 15.10 17.15
C LEU A 241 9.41 14.11 18.24
N SER A 242 9.77 14.59 19.42
CA SER A 242 10.14 13.75 20.57
C SER A 242 8.97 12.86 21.00
N ASN A 243 7.77 13.41 21.07
CA ASN A 243 6.54 12.66 21.42
C ASN A 243 6.22 11.58 20.38
N ILE A 244 6.34 11.90 19.07
CA ILE A 244 6.15 10.94 18.00
C ILE A 244 7.12 9.77 18.16
N ILE A 245 8.42 10.04 18.30
CA ILE A 245 9.45 9.00 18.42
C ILE A 245 9.25 8.17 19.70
N SER A 246 8.92 8.81 20.83
CA SER A 246 8.61 8.13 22.09
C SER A 246 7.41 7.18 21.98
N SER A 247 6.33 7.60 21.30
CA SER A 247 5.16 6.76 21.04
C SER A 247 5.52 5.54 20.16
N VAL A 248 6.35 5.76 19.13
CA VAL A 248 6.85 4.69 18.26
C VAL A 248 7.73 3.73 19.07
N LYS A 249 8.64 4.26 19.91
CA LYS A 249 9.47 3.46 20.81
C LYS A 249 8.62 2.55 21.71
N GLY A 250 7.61 3.10 22.35
CA GLY A 250 6.68 2.34 23.18
C GLY A 250 5.99 1.19 22.42
N SER A 251 5.66 1.41 21.14
CA SER A 251 5.09 0.37 20.27
C SER A 251 6.12 -0.72 19.92
N VAL A 252 7.35 -0.32 19.59
CA VAL A 252 8.45 -1.25 19.31
C VAL A 252 8.77 -2.11 20.53
N ASP A 253 8.86 -1.50 21.72
CA ASP A 253 9.15 -2.18 22.96
C ASP A 253 8.08 -3.23 23.32
N LYS A 254 6.80 -2.89 23.14
CA LYS A 254 5.68 -3.83 23.34
C LYS A 254 5.73 -5.03 22.41
N ILE A 255 6.06 -4.84 21.12
CA ILE A 255 6.20 -5.93 20.15
C ILE A 255 7.36 -6.83 20.54
N ARG A 256 8.52 -6.25 20.86
CA ARG A 256 9.72 -6.98 21.28
C ARG A 256 9.53 -7.78 22.58
N ALA A 257 8.86 -7.19 23.56
CA ALA A 257 8.57 -7.85 24.84
C ALA A 257 7.77 -9.16 24.67
N ARG A 258 7.07 -9.33 23.53
CA ARG A 258 6.33 -10.54 23.18
C ARG A 258 7.08 -11.49 22.24
N GLY A 259 8.37 -11.20 21.96
CA GLY A 259 9.20 -11.99 21.04
C GLY A 259 9.04 -11.62 19.55
N GLY A 260 8.30 -10.57 19.24
CA GLY A 260 8.23 -10.02 17.88
C GLY A 260 9.42 -9.12 17.55
N SER A 261 9.49 -8.66 16.31
CA SER A 261 10.55 -7.76 15.83
C SER A 261 10.00 -6.65 14.96
N VAL A 262 10.70 -5.51 14.93
CA VAL A 262 10.38 -4.35 14.09
C VAL A 262 11.64 -3.92 13.36
N THR A 263 11.52 -3.73 12.04
CA THR A 263 12.57 -3.17 11.18
C THR A 263 11.99 -2.01 10.39
N PHE A 264 12.65 -0.87 10.42
CA PHE A 264 12.27 0.29 9.62
C PHE A 264 12.89 0.21 8.23
N LEU A 265 12.11 0.58 7.22
CA LEU A 265 12.52 0.60 5.82
C LEU A 265 12.31 2.00 5.24
N ARG A 266 13.38 2.61 4.71
CA ARG A 266 13.28 3.80 3.89
C ARG A 266 13.48 3.40 2.44
N MET A 267 12.35 3.37 1.71
CA MET A 267 12.29 2.97 0.30
C MET A 267 12.88 4.06 -0.60
N PRO A 268 13.30 3.75 -1.84
CA PRO A 268 13.82 4.75 -2.77
C PRO A 268 12.84 5.89 -3.05
N SER A 269 13.39 7.04 -3.34
CA SER A 269 12.73 8.15 -4.03
C SER A 269 13.74 8.85 -4.93
N SER A 270 13.28 9.51 -5.97
CA SER A 270 14.12 10.17 -6.97
C SER A 270 13.87 11.68 -6.98
N ASP A 271 14.81 12.43 -7.55
CA ASP A 271 14.66 13.87 -7.69
C ASP A 271 13.49 14.22 -8.64
N PRO A 272 12.77 15.31 -8.36
CA PRO A 272 13.04 16.32 -7.33
C PRO A 272 12.49 15.96 -5.93
N ALA A 273 11.67 14.91 -5.76
CA ALA A 273 11.06 14.56 -4.48
C ALA A 273 12.12 14.24 -3.41
N TRP A 274 13.15 13.47 -3.77
CA TRP A 274 14.24 13.13 -2.84
C TRP A 274 14.98 14.37 -2.30
N SER A 275 15.24 15.36 -3.16
CA SER A 275 15.87 16.62 -2.72
C SER A 275 14.98 17.41 -1.76
N ALA A 276 13.68 17.45 -2.01
CA ALA A 276 12.72 18.09 -1.10
C ALA A 276 12.63 17.37 0.24
N GLU A 277 12.59 16.04 0.24
CA GLU A 277 12.55 15.21 1.45
C GLU A 277 13.79 15.42 2.32
N LYS A 278 14.99 15.45 1.73
CA LYS A 278 16.24 15.77 2.47
C LYS A 278 16.23 17.15 3.15
N GLN A 279 15.60 18.12 2.51
CA GLN A 279 15.52 19.47 3.06
C GLN A 279 14.49 19.57 4.20
N THR A 280 13.32 18.95 4.03
CA THR A 280 12.22 19.03 5.00
C THR A 280 12.41 18.09 6.18
N HIS A 281 13.05 16.95 5.95
CA HIS A 281 13.28 15.90 6.95
C HIS A 281 14.74 15.44 6.95
N PRO A 282 15.70 16.28 7.42
CA PRO A 282 17.10 15.91 7.51
C PRO A 282 17.29 14.58 8.22
N ARG A 283 18.06 13.68 7.61
CA ARG A 283 18.23 12.29 8.03
C ARG A 283 18.61 12.16 9.51
N GLU A 284 19.57 12.98 9.97
CA GLU A 284 20.10 12.92 11.33
C GLU A 284 19.04 13.23 12.39
N LEU A 285 18.09 14.13 12.07
CA LEU A 285 17.05 14.58 12.98
C LEU A 285 15.87 13.61 13.03
N TYR A 286 15.57 12.91 11.92
CA TYR A 286 14.39 12.06 11.80
C TYR A 286 14.76 10.57 11.78
N TRP A 287 15.41 10.10 10.74
CA TRP A 287 15.73 8.69 10.56
C TRP A 287 16.74 8.17 11.58
N ASP A 288 17.91 8.78 11.67
CA ASP A 288 18.98 8.30 12.57
C ASP A 288 18.55 8.45 14.04
N ARG A 289 17.81 9.51 14.36
CA ARG A 289 17.23 9.70 15.69
C ARG A 289 16.18 8.62 16.01
N LEU A 290 15.28 8.30 15.07
CA LEU A 290 14.29 7.23 15.24
C LEU A 290 14.98 5.90 15.56
N LEU A 291 15.99 5.51 14.79
CA LEU A 291 16.73 4.26 15.02
C LEU A 291 17.44 4.26 16.36
N ARG A 292 18.13 5.33 16.71
CA ARG A 292 18.86 5.46 17.97
C ARG A 292 17.92 5.37 19.18
N GLU A 293 16.78 6.06 19.16
CA GLU A 293 15.88 6.09 20.30
C GLU A 293 15.03 4.81 20.44
N THR A 294 14.62 4.21 19.33
CA THR A 294 13.86 2.94 19.35
C THR A 294 14.75 1.70 19.51
N GLY A 295 16.05 1.83 19.20
CA GLY A 295 16.97 0.69 19.10
C GLY A 295 16.58 -0.31 18.02
N ALA A 296 15.59 -0.02 17.17
CA ALA A 296 15.18 -0.90 16.08
C ALA A 296 16.15 -0.82 14.90
N PRO A 297 16.43 -1.94 14.21
CA PRO A 297 17.21 -1.91 12.99
C PRO A 297 16.45 -1.13 11.91
N GLY A 298 17.22 -0.51 11.01
CA GLY A 298 16.67 0.20 9.87
C GLY A 298 17.52 0.01 8.63
N ILE A 299 16.87 0.00 7.48
CA ILE A 299 17.48 -0.08 6.16
C ILE A 299 17.06 1.18 5.39
N HIS A 300 18.02 2.06 5.14
CA HIS A 300 17.83 3.24 4.33
C HIS A 300 18.42 2.97 2.96
N PHE A 301 17.66 3.22 1.89
CA PHE A 301 18.10 2.88 0.54
C PHE A 301 19.46 3.48 0.16
N THR A 302 19.81 4.67 0.65
CA THR A 302 21.10 5.32 0.36
C THR A 302 22.31 4.63 1.01
N ASP A 303 22.11 3.75 1.98
CA ASP A 303 23.20 3.04 2.66
C ASP A 303 23.67 1.81 1.86
N TYR A 304 22.95 1.46 0.81
CA TYR A 304 23.19 0.25 0.02
C TYR A 304 23.19 0.58 -1.47
N PRO A 305 24.33 0.46 -2.16
CA PRO A 305 24.41 0.71 -3.60
C PRO A 305 23.38 -0.09 -4.41
N GLU A 306 23.09 -1.31 -3.97
CA GLU A 306 22.11 -2.20 -4.60
C GLU A 306 20.69 -1.65 -4.54
N LEU A 307 20.35 -0.85 -3.52
CA LEU A 307 19.03 -0.24 -3.36
C LEU A 307 18.95 1.18 -3.92
N SER A 308 20.08 1.90 -3.94
CA SER A 308 20.12 3.31 -4.34
C SER A 308 20.23 3.55 -5.85
N LYS A 309 20.51 2.51 -6.63
CA LYS A 309 20.70 2.60 -8.09
C LYS A 309 19.42 2.80 -8.89
N TYR A 310 18.25 2.55 -8.30
CA TYR A 310 16.98 2.59 -9.00
C TYR A 310 16.41 4.00 -9.09
N ILE A 311 15.73 4.28 -10.21
CA ILE A 311 15.05 5.56 -10.46
C ILE A 311 13.55 5.32 -10.43
N CYS A 312 12.85 6.12 -9.61
CA CYS A 312 11.40 6.09 -9.51
C CYS A 312 10.78 6.91 -10.65
N PRO A 313 10.03 6.32 -11.58
CA PRO A 313 9.51 7.03 -12.75
C PRO A 313 8.52 8.15 -12.39
N ASP A 314 7.85 8.04 -11.26
CA ASP A 314 6.98 9.08 -10.70
C ASP A 314 7.63 9.82 -9.53
N TRP A 315 8.95 9.68 -9.33
CA TRP A 315 9.78 10.19 -8.23
C TRP A 315 9.57 9.49 -6.87
N SER A 316 8.59 8.63 -6.71
CA SER A 316 8.21 8.05 -5.42
C SER A 316 8.16 6.52 -5.38
N HIS A 317 7.97 5.85 -6.52
CA HIS A 317 7.77 4.41 -6.58
C HIS A 317 8.59 3.76 -7.69
N LEU A 318 9.03 2.53 -7.47
CA LEU A 318 9.82 1.74 -8.42
C LEU A 318 8.97 1.24 -9.59
N SER A 319 9.62 1.05 -10.75
CA SER A 319 8.99 0.39 -11.89
C SER A 319 8.71 -1.09 -11.60
N PRO A 320 7.72 -1.74 -12.24
CA PRO A 320 7.46 -3.18 -12.06
C PRO A 320 8.65 -4.08 -12.42
N ALA A 321 9.53 -3.61 -13.30
CA ALA A 321 10.77 -4.32 -13.65
C ALA A 321 11.80 -4.25 -12.51
N ASP A 322 11.90 -3.10 -11.85
CA ASP A 322 12.88 -2.82 -10.80
C ASP A 322 12.47 -3.39 -9.44
N THR A 323 11.18 -3.52 -9.16
CA THR A 323 10.69 -4.06 -7.87
C THR A 323 11.20 -5.46 -7.59
N LYS A 324 11.36 -6.30 -8.63
CA LYS A 324 11.79 -7.70 -8.47
C LYS A 324 13.24 -7.81 -8.00
N PRO A 325 14.26 -7.26 -8.70
CA PRO A 325 15.63 -7.30 -8.22
C PRO A 325 15.80 -6.50 -6.92
N PHE A 326 15.10 -5.37 -6.76
CA PHE A 326 15.08 -4.61 -5.52
C PHE A 326 14.61 -5.46 -4.32
N THR A 327 13.51 -6.20 -4.48
CA THR A 327 12.98 -7.07 -3.41
C THR A 327 13.98 -8.17 -3.02
N LYS A 328 14.69 -8.77 -3.98
CA LYS A 328 15.74 -9.77 -3.69
C LYS A 328 16.87 -9.19 -2.87
N ASP A 329 17.39 -8.03 -3.28
CA ASP A 329 18.45 -7.34 -2.55
C ASP A 329 17.97 -6.91 -1.16
N LEU A 330 16.76 -6.39 -1.04
CA LEU A 330 16.16 -6.01 0.24
C LEU A 330 16.06 -7.20 1.20
N ILE A 331 15.59 -8.36 0.75
CA ILE A 331 15.51 -9.58 1.58
C ILE A 331 16.88 -9.94 2.12
N ARG A 332 17.90 -10.01 1.25
CA ARG A 332 19.29 -10.32 1.65
C ARG A 332 19.80 -9.33 2.70
N ILE A 333 19.59 -8.04 2.48
CA ILE A 333 20.03 -6.99 3.40
C ILE A 333 19.29 -7.09 4.76
N ILE A 334 17.99 -7.41 4.75
CA ILE A 334 17.22 -7.63 5.99
C ILE A 334 17.79 -8.83 6.76
N GLU A 335 18.07 -9.95 6.09
CA GLU A 335 18.63 -11.16 6.72
C GLU A 335 20.00 -10.87 7.34
N GLU A 336 20.87 -10.19 6.61
CA GLU A 336 22.22 -9.82 7.08
C GLU A 336 22.16 -8.84 8.27
N LYS A 337 21.36 -7.75 8.13
CA LYS A 337 21.26 -6.70 9.15
C LYS A 337 20.67 -7.19 10.46
N ASN A 338 19.64 -8.00 10.39
CA ASN A 338 18.90 -8.47 11.56
C ASN A 338 19.43 -9.80 12.10
N ARG A 339 20.36 -10.43 11.40
CA ARG A 339 20.86 -11.79 11.71
C ARG A 339 19.72 -12.80 11.86
N VAL A 340 18.73 -12.70 10.98
CA VAL A 340 17.54 -13.57 10.95
C VAL A 340 17.43 -14.24 9.59
N THR A 341 16.77 -15.39 9.54
CA THR A 341 16.41 -16.06 8.31
C THR A 341 14.93 -15.79 8.02
N LEU A 342 14.65 -15.16 6.91
CA LEU A 342 13.28 -14.96 6.42
C LEU A 342 12.78 -16.17 5.61
N ARG A 343 13.68 -17.08 5.24
CA ARG A 343 13.42 -18.23 4.38
C ARG A 343 12.77 -19.38 5.15
N LYS A 344 11.88 -20.08 4.48
CA LYS A 344 11.32 -21.33 5.00
C LYS A 344 12.45 -22.34 5.22
N THR A 345 12.62 -22.78 6.44
CA THR A 345 13.57 -23.85 6.75
C THR A 345 13.10 -25.10 6.01
N SER A 346 13.84 -25.53 4.98
CA SER A 346 13.61 -26.82 4.36
C SER A 346 13.83 -27.87 5.45
N ALA A 347 12.78 -28.63 5.78
CA ALA A 347 12.94 -29.81 6.60
C ALA A 347 13.98 -30.71 5.91
N ILE A 348 15.20 -30.80 6.48
CA ILE A 348 16.17 -31.79 6.05
C ILE A 348 15.47 -33.14 6.22
N PRO A 349 15.30 -33.96 5.17
CA PRO A 349 14.78 -35.31 5.35
C PRO A 349 15.71 -35.99 6.38
N LYS A 350 15.16 -36.45 7.51
CA LYS A 350 15.88 -37.34 8.39
C LYS A 350 16.21 -38.57 7.55
N ILE A 351 17.46 -38.67 7.14
CA ILE A 351 18.01 -39.92 6.58
C ILE A 351 17.92 -40.91 7.72
N GLN A 352 16.98 -41.85 7.58
CA GLN A 352 16.93 -43.06 8.42
C GLN A 352 18.01 -44.03 8.02
#